data_7c53ccc6c7b7627e93a8433a80e8d871
#
_entry.id   7c53ccc6c7b7627e93a8433a80e8d871
#
_cell.length_a   1.000
_cell.length_b   1.000
_cell.length_c   1.000
_cell.angle_alpha   90.00
_cell.angle_beta   90.00
_cell.angle_gamma   90.00
#
_symmetry.space_group_name_H-M   'P 1'
#
loop_
_entity.id
_entity.type
_entity.pdbx_description
1 polymer ?
#
loop_
_entity_poly.entity_id
_entity_poly.type
_entity_poly.pdbx_seq_one_letter_code
_entity_poly.pdbx_strand_id
1 'polypeptide(L)'
;MEVPLPNFQSSFWCRFAEIFCMKFPSPVSVQWIAEFIGAAIIGNENGQATGINELHKVEPGDIVFVDHPKYYDKCIHSAASFIIINKEAAVPEGKALLVVDQPFDAYTKIVKHYRPFEPADKLVSDSAMIGEGTVVYPNAFVGNHVTIGTNCIIFPNVTIMDHCIIGNNVKIEAGTVIGSEAFYYNTKKDREVWYKKMISCGRVIIEDEVEIGAGCTIDRGVSHDTVIGKGTKLDNMVHIGHDTVVGKNCLFAAQVAIAGATNIGNGVILWGQVGISKTLTIGDNAVVMAQSGTSHNLEAGKSYFGSPVEDARQKMKELVWIKRIPEMWEKIRNLK
;
A
#
# COMPACT_ATOMS: atom_id res chain seq x y z
N MET A 1 32.86 -20.09 -31.96
CA MET A 1 31.44 -20.43 -31.88
C MET A 1 30.93 -19.69 -30.62
N GLU A 2 30.38 -18.50 -30.85
CA GLU A 2 29.77 -17.72 -29.77
C GLU A 2 28.37 -18.30 -29.50
N VAL A 3 28.11 -18.66 -28.25
CA VAL A 3 26.79 -19.08 -27.78
C VAL A 3 25.96 -17.80 -27.62
N PRO A 4 24.82 -17.63 -28.31
CA PRO A 4 24.02 -16.44 -28.14
C PRO A 4 23.39 -16.43 -26.73
N LEU A 5 23.61 -15.34 -26.01
CA LEU A 5 22.93 -15.06 -24.72
C LEU A 5 21.41 -14.95 -24.94
N PRO A 6 20.57 -15.55 -24.09
CA PRO A 6 19.13 -15.43 -24.23
C PRO A 6 18.68 -13.98 -24.03
N ASN A 7 17.75 -13.56 -24.88
CA ASN A 7 17.17 -12.22 -24.92
C ASN A 7 16.34 -11.94 -23.64
N PHE A 8 16.92 -11.29 -22.67
CA PHE A 8 16.36 -11.07 -21.31
C PHE A 8 15.28 -9.97 -21.25
N GLN A 9 15.00 -9.24 -22.33
CA GLN A 9 14.23 -8.00 -22.26
C GLN A 9 12.69 -8.11 -22.25
N SER A 10 12.10 -9.22 -22.64
CA SER A 10 10.63 -9.34 -22.67
C SER A 10 10.03 -10.32 -21.65
N SER A 11 10.84 -11.21 -21.06
CA SER A 11 10.36 -12.24 -20.13
C SER A 11 10.46 -11.84 -18.64
N PHE A 12 11.23 -10.81 -18.31
CA PHE A 12 11.49 -10.40 -16.92
C PHE A 12 10.25 -9.72 -16.30
N TRP A 13 9.61 -8.81 -17.02
CA TRP A 13 8.40 -8.10 -16.54
C TRP A 13 7.14 -8.97 -16.56
N CYS A 14 7.02 -9.93 -17.50
CA CYS A 14 5.84 -10.80 -17.57
C CYS A 14 5.72 -11.76 -16.38
N ARG A 15 6.83 -12.14 -15.74
CA ARG A 15 6.81 -13.00 -14.54
C ARG A 15 6.47 -12.23 -13.25
N PHE A 16 6.64 -10.92 -13.21
CA PHE A 16 6.39 -10.10 -12.02
C PHE A 16 5.01 -9.43 -12.02
N ALA A 17 4.36 -9.30 -13.18
CA ALA A 17 3.03 -8.69 -13.30
C ALA A 17 1.88 -9.55 -12.72
N GLU A 18 2.12 -10.83 -12.45
CA GLU A 18 1.07 -11.78 -12.04
C GLU A 18 0.99 -12.02 -10.51
N ILE A 19 1.74 -11.27 -9.67
CA ILE A 19 1.71 -11.51 -8.21
C ILE A 19 1.19 -10.27 -7.49
N PHE A 20 -0.10 -10.01 -7.64
CA PHE A 20 -0.83 -8.92 -7.00
C PHE A 20 -1.38 -9.27 -5.61
N CYS A 21 -0.76 -10.04 -4.80
CA CYS A 21 -1.09 -10.28 -3.38
C CYS A 21 -0.18 -11.36 -2.83
N MET A 22 -0.27 -11.64 -1.54
CA MET A 22 0.46 -12.77 -0.98
C MET A 22 -0.13 -14.08 -1.50
N LYS A 23 0.31 -14.49 -2.71
CA LYS A 23 0.02 -15.83 -3.24
C LYS A 23 0.96 -16.84 -2.57
N PHE A 24 0.43 -18.01 -2.29
CA PHE A 24 1.24 -19.14 -1.82
C PHE A 24 2.08 -19.70 -2.97
N PRO A 25 3.27 -20.26 -2.68
CA PRO A 25 4.13 -20.85 -3.72
C PRO A 25 3.45 -21.94 -4.55
N SER A 26 2.48 -22.62 -3.94
CA SER A 26 1.58 -23.60 -4.56
C SER A 26 0.25 -23.58 -3.82
N PRO A 27 -0.87 -24.02 -4.46
CA PRO A 27 -2.13 -24.15 -3.76
C PRO A 27 -2.02 -25.07 -2.54
N VAL A 28 -2.65 -24.68 -1.43
CA VAL A 28 -2.57 -25.37 -0.13
C VAL A 28 -3.96 -25.84 0.29
N SER A 29 -4.07 -27.09 0.72
CA SER A 29 -5.36 -27.62 1.13
C SER A 29 -5.94 -26.88 2.33
N VAL A 30 -7.23 -26.60 2.32
CA VAL A 30 -7.92 -25.96 3.42
C VAL A 30 -7.85 -26.79 4.71
N GLN A 31 -7.80 -28.11 4.60
CA GLN A 31 -7.63 -29.03 5.73
C GLN A 31 -6.30 -28.80 6.44
N TRP A 32 -5.18 -28.71 5.67
CA TRP A 32 -3.87 -28.40 6.24
C TRP A 32 -3.87 -27.04 6.93
N ILE A 33 -4.50 -26.02 6.32
CA ILE A 33 -4.60 -24.67 6.90
C ILE A 33 -5.39 -24.72 8.20
N ALA A 34 -6.54 -25.39 8.21
CA ALA A 34 -7.37 -25.51 9.41
C ALA A 34 -6.62 -26.21 10.55
N GLU A 35 -5.94 -27.31 10.26
CA GLU A 35 -5.09 -28.01 11.23
C GLU A 35 -3.96 -27.11 11.73
N PHE A 36 -3.27 -26.41 10.81
CA PHE A 36 -2.18 -25.52 11.14
C PHE A 36 -2.62 -24.38 12.09
N ILE A 37 -3.81 -23.78 11.88
CA ILE A 37 -4.30 -22.67 12.75
C ILE A 37 -5.18 -23.18 13.91
N GLY A 38 -5.53 -24.45 13.96
CA GLY A 38 -6.42 -25.04 14.97
C GLY A 38 -7.88 -24.66 14.80
N ALA A 39 -8.37 -24.57 13.56
CA ALA A 39 -9.73 -24.18 13.21
C ALA A 39 -10.61 -25.39 12.88
N ALA A 40 -11.92 -25.28 13.19
CA ALA A 40 -12.93 -26.18 12.65
C ALA A 40 -13.36 -25.71 11.24
N ILE A 41 -13.57 -26.65 10.31
CA ILE A 41 -14.02 -26.35 8.95
C ILE A 41 -15.55 -26.49 8.87
N ILE A 42 -16.22 -25.50 8.27
CA ILE A 42 -17.63 -25.57 7.90
C ILE A 42 -17.73 -25.25 6.39
N GLY A 43 -18.24 -26.18 5.58
CA GLY A 43 -18.41 -26.00 4.14
C GLY A 43 -17.44 -26.84 3.32
N ASN A 44 -16.79 -26.26 2.30
CA ASN A 44 -15.93 -26.99 1.35
C ASN A 44 -14.60 -27.43 1.99
N GLU A 45 -14.54 -28.63 2.52
CA GLU A 45 -13.34 -29.22 3.13
C GLU A 45 -12.23 -29.60 2.13
N ASN A 46 -12.57 -29.76 0.85
CA ASN A 46 -11.62 -30.16 -0.19
C ASN A 46 -11.04 -28.99 -0.98
N GLY A 47 -11.29 -27.77 -0.53
CA GLY A 47 -10.82 -26.57 -1.20
C GLY A 47 -9.30 -26.41 -1.17
N GLN A 48 -8.77 -25.64 -2.12
CA GLN A 48 -7.36 -25.29 -2.22
C GLN A 48 -7.20 -23.77 -2.14
N ALA A 49 -6.51 -23.28 -1.12
CA ALA A 49 -6.22 -21.87 -0.98
C ALA A 49 -4.98 -21.49 -1.80
N THR A 50 -5.04 -20.36 -2.49
CA THR A 50 -3.98 -19.86 -3.37
C THR A 50 -3.27 -18.63 -2.81
N GLY A 51 -3.84 -18.01 -1.77
CA GLY A 51 -3.26 -16.79 -1.17
C GLY A 51 -4.03 -16.33 0.05
N ILE A 52 -3.59 -15.19 0.60
CA ILE A 52 -4.20 -14.56 1.75
C ILE A 52 -4.30 -13.04 1.51
N ASN A 53 -5.45 -12.45 1.85
CA ASN A 53 -5.72 -11.07 1.48
C ASN A 53 -6.68 -10.35 2.42
N GLU A 54 -6.70 -9.01 2.33
CA GLU A 54 -7.69 -8.20 3.03
C GLU A 54 -9.02 -8.14 2.26
N LEU A 55 -10.12 -8.00 2.99
CA LEU A 55 -11.49 -8.06 2.50
C LEU A 55 -11.79 -7.26 1.21
N HIS A 56 -11.16 -6.13 1.03
CA HIS A 56 -11.43 -5.24 -0.11
C HIS A 56 -10.64 -5.60 -1.39
N LYS A 57 -9.79 -6.62 -1.29
CA LYS A 57 -8.87 -7.04 -2.36
C LYS A 57 -8.87 -8.54 -2.62
N VAL A 58 -9.70 -9.32 -1.92
CA VAL A 58 -9.77 -10.77 -2.06
C VAL A 58 -10.28 -11.21 -3.43
N GLU A 59 -9.69 -12.30 -3.89
CA GLU A 59 -10.04 -13.01 -5.12
C GLU A 59 -10.48 -14.45 -4.82
N PRO A 60 -11.11 -15.16 -5.77
CA PRO A 60 -11.38 -16.59 -5.63
C PRO A 60 -10.10 -17.37 -5.33
N GLY A 61 -10.15 -18.26 -4.31
CA GLY A 61 -9.01 -19.00 -3.80
C GLY A 61 -8.28 -18.32 -2.65
N ASP A 62 -8.54 -17.05 -2.36
CA ASP A 62 -7.93 -16.34 -1.23
C ASP A 62 -8.57 -16.71 0.11
N ILE A 63 -7.76 -16.57 1.16
CA ILE A 63 -8.16 -16.56 2.57
C ILE A 63 -8.33 -15.10 3.01
N VAL A 64 -9.41 -14.83 3.73
CA VAL A 64 -9.62 -13.56 4.46
C VAL A 64 -9.93 -13.86 5.93
N PHE A 65 -9.69 -12.92 6.82
CA PHE A 65 -10.15 -13.05 8.21
C PHE A 65 -11.17 -11.98 8.58
N VAL A 66 -12.00 -12.31 9.56
CA VAL A 66 -12.92 -11.36 10.20
C VAL A 66 -13.13 -11.71 11.68
N ASP A 67 -12.99 -10.71 12.54
CA ASP A 67 -13.15 -10.87 13.99
C ASP A 67 -14.11 -9.84 14.61
N HIS A 68 -14.80 -9.04 13.77
CA HIS A 68 -15.77 -8.04 14.21
C HIS A 68 -17.14 -8.26 13.56
N PRO A 69 -18.24 -8.38 14.35
CA PRO A 69 -19.57 -8.73 13.87
C PRO A 69 -20.09 -7.87 12.70
N LYS A 70 -19.78 -6.58 12.71
CA LYS A 70 -20.15 -5.64 11.64
C LYS A 70 -19.73 -6.08 10.24
N TYR A 71 -18.66 -6.87 10.13
CA TYR A 71 -18.06 -7.25 8.85
C TYR A 71 -18.27 -8.71 8.47
N TYR A 72 -18.95 -9.53 9.32
CA TYR A 72 -19.13 -10.95 9.04
C TYR A 72 -19.83 -11.19 7.70
N ASP A 73 -20.99 -10.57 7.50
CA ASP A 73 -21.77 -10.73 6.28
C ASP A 73 -20.97 -10.31 5.04
N LYS A 74 -20.30 -9.17 5.12
CA LYS A 74 -19.46 -8.66 4.04
C LYS A 74 -18.30 -9.61 3.70
N CYS A 75 -17.67 -10.25 4.69
CA CYS A 75 -16.60 -11.22 4.47
C CYS A 75 -17.12 -12.52 3.88
N ILE A 76 -18.22 -13.07 4.41
CA ILE A 76 -18.82 -14.33 3.95
C ILE A 76 -19.24 -14.20 2.48
N HIS A 77 -19.78 -13.06 2.06
CA HIS A 77 -20.23 -12.81 0.68
C HIS A 77 -19.16 -12.15 -0.21
N SER A 78 -17.93 -11.97 0.26
CA SER A 78 -16.82 -11.44 -0.56
C SER A 78 -16.40 -12.42 -1.66
N ALA A 79 -15.40 -12.07 -2.47
CA ALA A 79 -14.82 -12.99 -3.44
C ALA A 79 -13.95 -14.11 -2.81
N ALA A 80 -13.53 -13.96 -1.55
CA ALA A 80 -12.72 -14.97 -0.86
C ALA A 80 -13.40 -16.34 -0.83
N SER A 81 -12.62 -17.39 -1.02
CA SER A 81 -13.10 -18.77 -0.90
C SER A 81 -13.06 -19.30 0.52
N PHE A 82 -12.16 -18.77 1.36
CA PHE A 82 -11.92 -19.23 2.72
C PHE A 82 -11.94 -18.07 3.71
N ILE A 83 -12.74 -18.19 4.75
CA ILE A 83 -12.96 -17.11 5.72
C ILE A 83 -12.58 -17.60 7.14
N ILE A 84 -11.54 -17.02 7.73
CA ILE A 84 -11.17 -17.24 9.12
C ILE A 84 -12.09 -16.36 9.98
N ILE A 85 -12.87 -16.97 10.86
CA ILE A 85 -13.94 -16.32 11.61
C ILE A 85 -14.04 -16.89 13.04
N ASN A 86 -14.55 -16.11 13.98
CA ASN A 86 -14.75 -16.56 15.37
C ASN A 86 -16.21 -16.91 15.69
N LYS A 87 -17.02 -17.18 14.66
CA LYS A 87 -18.43 -17.56 14.82
C LYS A 87 -18.86 -18.47 13.70
N GLU A 88 -19.62 -19.51 14.02
CA GLU A 88 -20.32 -20.32 13.02
C GLU A 88 -21.41 -19.52 12.32
N ALA A 89 -21.51 -19.69 11.02
CA ALA A 89 -22.51 -19.05 10.17
C ALA A 89 -22.86 -19.93 8.97
N ALA A 90 -23.94 -19.59 8.26
CA ALA A 90 -24.29 -20.20 7.00
C ALA A 90 -23.19 -19.90 5.95
N VAL A 91 -22.78 -20.93 5.21
CA VAL A 91 -21.70 -20.86 4.23
C VAL A 91 -22.27 -20.87 2.83
N PRO A 92 -21.96 -19.90 1.96
CA PRO A 92 -22.30 -19.98 0.54
C PRO A 92 -21.65 -21.20 -0.14
N GLU A 93 -22.30 -21.74 -1.15
CA GLU A 93 -21.80 -22.87 -1.93
C GLU A 93 -20.37 -22.62 -2.44
N GLY A 94 -19.51 -23.62 -2.35
CA GLY A 94 -18.11 -23.57 -2.79
C GLY A 94 -17.13 -22.92 -1.81
N LYS A 95 -17.60 -22.32 -0.73
CA LYS A 95 -16.74 -21.67 0.28
C LYS A 95 -16.55 -22.53 1.53
N ALA A 96 -15.58 -22.14 2.38
CA ALA A 96 -15.43 -22.68 3.73
C ALA A 96 -15.19 -21.58 4.77
N LEU A 97 -15.77 -21.77 5.95
CA LEU A 97 -15.38 -21.04 7.15
C LEU A 97 -14.36 -21.86 7.93
N LEU A 98 -13.32 -21.18 8.38
CA LEU A 98 -12.31 -21.68 9.30
C LEU A 98 -12.60 -21.06 10.67
N VAL A 99 -13.32 -21.78 11.51
CA VAL A 99 -13.83 -21.26 12.79
C VAL A 99 -12.75 -21.41 13.86
N VAL A 100 -12.33 -20.27 14.45
CA VAL A 100 -11.30 -20.22 15.48
C VAL A 100 -11.55 -19.01 16.41
N ASP A 101 -11.21 -19.11 17.69
CA ASP A 101 -11.49 -18.06 18.68
C ASP A 101 -10.81 -16.71 18.36
N GLN A 102 -9.59 -16.72 17.79
CA GLN A 102 -8.80 -15.55 17.50
C GLN A 102 -8.42 -15.47 16.01
N PRO A 103 -9.33 -15.04 15.13
CA PRO A 103 -9.08 -14.97 13.68
C PRO A 103 -7.86 -14.14 13.28
N PHE A 104 -7.63 -13.02 13.97
CA PHE A 104 -6.46 -12.18 13.74
C PHE A 104 -5.14 -12.92 13.99
N ASP A 105 -5.07 -13.71 15.06
CA ASP A 105 -3.86 -14.46 15.40
C ASP A 105 -3.63 -15.63 14.44
N ALA A 106 -4.72 -16.29 14.04
CA ALA A 106 -4.70 -17.34 13.03
C ALA A 106 -4.20 -16.83 11.68
N TYR A 107 -4.74 -15.69 11.22
CA TYR A 107 -4.27 -14.99 10.01
C TYR A 107 -2.78 -14.65 10.11
N THR A 108 -2.37 -14.02 11.20
CA THR A 108 -0.96 -13.63 11.45
C THR A 108 -0.04 -14.85 11.46
N LYS A 109 -0.50 -16.00 11.97
CA LYS A 109 0.27 -17.25 11.98
C LYS A 109 0.53 -17.78 10.56
N ILE A 110 -0.46 -17.70 9.66
CA ILE A 110 -0.29 -18.03 8.24
C ILE A 110 0.70 -17.07 7.57
N VAL A 111 0.54 -15.76 7.78
CA VAL A 111 1.45 -14.75 7.23
C VAL A 111 2.90 -15.03 7.65
N LYS A 112 3.16 -15.27 8.94
CA LYS A 112 4.50 -15.60 9.46
C LYS A 112 5.10 -16.87 8.85
N HIS A 113 4.27 -17.85 8.51
CA HIS A 113 4.73 -19.10 7.91
C HIS A 113 5.25 -18.88 6.47
N TYR A 114 4.53 -18.08 5.68
CA TYR A 114 4.88 -17.82 4.27
C TYR A 114 5.77 -16.59 4.06
N ARG A 115 5.84 -15.70 5.05
CA ARG A 115 6.70 -14.51 5.08
C ARG A 115 7.38 -14.43 6.45
N PRO A 116 8.29 -15.37 6.76
CA PRO A 116 9.06 -15.31 8.00
C PRO A 116 9.94 -14.06 8.02
N PHE A 117 10.27 -13.60 9.22
CA PHE A 117 11.33 -12.61 9.37
C PHE A 117 12.68 -13.27 9.12
N GLU A 118 13.41 -12.77 8.14
CA GLU A 118 14.76 -13.23 7.78
C GLU A 118 15.75 -12.12 8.10
N PRO A 119 16.60 -12.26 9.15
CA PRO A 119 17.58 -11.23 9.45
C PRO A 119 18.65 -11.15 8.36
N ALA A 120 18.94 -9.92 7.90
CA ALA A 120 20.06 -9.68 6.99
C ALA A 120 21.35 -9.49 7.77
N ASP A 121 22.44 -10.07 7.31
CA ASP A 121 23.79 -9.98 7.89
C ASP A 121 24.72 -9.05 7.08
N LYS A 122 24.26 -8.52 5.97
CA LYS A 122 25.00 -7.65 5.04
C LYS A 122 24.21 -6.41 4.67
N LEU A 123 24.91 -5.36 4.27
CA LEU A 123 24.27 -4.14 3.73
C LEU A 123 23.53 -4.41 2.41
N VAL A 124 24.04 -5.30 1.57
CA VAL A 124 23.35 -5.79 0.37
C VAL A 124 23.25 -7.29 0.50
N SER A 125 22.01 -7.79 0.56
CA SER A 125 21.74 -9.21 0.69
C SER A 125 22.22 -10.00 -0.53
N ASP A 126 22.75 -11.21 -0.30
CA ASP A 126 23.15 -12.13 -1.37
C ASP A 126 21.96 -12.61 -2.22
N SER A 127 20.74 -12.52 -1.71
CA SER A 127 19.51 -12.84 -2.44
C SER A 127 18.94 -11.66 -3.23
N ALA A 128 19.54 -10.47 -3.13
CA ALA A 128 19.14 -9.31 -3.92
C ALA A 128 19.62 -9.45 -5.38
N MET A 129 18.78 -9.04 -6.31
CA MET A 129 19.10 -8.98 -7.74
C MET A 129 19.23 -7.53 -8.17
N ILE A 130 20.40 -7.14 -8.69
CA ILE A 130 20.69 -5.77 -9.11
C ILE A 130 21.08 -5.77 -10.60
N GLY A 131 20.32 -5.00 -11.37
CA GLY A 131 20.51 -4.89 -12.82
C GLY A 131 21.78 -4.14 -13.24
N GLU A 132 22.18 -4.36 -14.48
CA GLU A 132 23.36 -3.74 -15.07
C GLU A 132 23.30 -2.21 -15.06
N GLY A 133 24.44 -1.56 -14.83
CA GLY A 133 24.55 -0.10 -14.79
C GLY A 133 23.97 0.56 -13.53
N THR A 134 23.40 -0.22 -12.62
CA THR A 134 22.88 0.31 -11.35
C THR A 134 24.02 0.56 -10.36
N VAL A 135 24.00 1.75 -9.75
CA VAL A 135 24.96 2.19 -8.75
C VAL A 135 24.31 2.20 -7.36
N VAL A 136 24.85 1.40 -6.45
CA VAL A 136 24.45 1.41 -5.02
C VAL A 136 25.59 2.07 -4.23
N TYR A 137 25.31 3.22 -3.63
CA TYR A 137 26.30 3.98 -2.87
C TYR A 137 26.58 3.33 -1.51
N PRO A 138 27.73 3.67 -0.88
CA PRO A 138 28.07 3.17 0.45
C PRO A 138 26.99 3.46 1.50
N ASN A 139 26.83 2.55 2.47
CA ASN A 139 25.84 2.58 3.54
C ASN A 139 24.38 2.47 3.08
N ALA A 140 24.08 2.23 1.81
CA ALA A 140 22.75 1.83 1.42
C ALA A 140 22.48 0.38 1.86
N PHE A 141 21.29 0.12 2.41
CA PHE A 141 20.84 -1.22 2.78
C PHE A 141 19.87 -1.74 1.71
N VAL A 142 20.14 -2.94 1.21
CA VAL A 142 19.28 -3.66 0.26
C VAL A 142 18.97 -5.03 0.84
N GLY A 143 17.73 -5.21 1.29
CA GLY A 143 17.25 -6.39 2.01
C GLY A 143 17.12 -7.65 1.15
N ASN A 144 16.59 -8.71 1.78
CA ASN A 144 16.43 -10.01 1.16
C ASN A 144 15.40 -9.96 0.02
N HIS A 145 15.71 -10.70 -1.07
CA HIS A 145 14.81 -10.85 -2.23
C HIS A 145 14.39 -9.52 -2.89
N VAL A 146 15.14 -8.45 -2.70
CA VAL A 146 14.95 -7.19 -3.42
C VAL A 146 15.37 -7.36 -4.86
N THR A 147 14.60 -6.79 -5.78
CA THR A 147 14.95 -6.71 -7.19
C THR A 147 15.09 -5.25 -7.58
N ILE A 148 16.23 -4.86 -8.15
CA ILE A 148 16.50 -3.51 -8.69
C ILE A 148 16.81 -3.66 -10.17
N GLY A 149 16.14 -2.89 -11.01
CA GLY A 149 16.36 -2.87 -12.46
C GLY A 149 17.69 -2.26 -12.88
N THR A 150 17.80 -1.93 -14.15
CA THR A 150 19.03 -1.39 -14.78
C THR A 150 19.13 0.13 -14.65
N ASN A 151 20.37 0.65 -14.65
CA ASN A 151 20.70 2.09 -14.67
C ASN A 151 20.06 2.88 -13.51
N CYS A 152 19.87 2.28 -12.34
CA CYS A 152 19.37 2.95 -11.15
C CYS A 152 20.49 3.62 -10.38
N ILE A 153 20.14 4.62 -9.55
CA ILE A 153 21.06 5.29 -8.63
C ILE A 153 20.45 5.27 -7.23
N ILE A 154 21.08 4.50 -6.33
CA ILE A 154 20.66 4.35 -4.93
C ILE A 154 21.66 5.09 -4.06
N PHE A 155 21.29 6.26 -3.54
CA PHE A 155 22.17 7.16 -2.79
C PHE A 155 22.51 6.64 -1.39
N PRO A 156 23.51 7.28 -0.69
CA PRO A 156 23.94 6.82 0.63
C PRO A 156 22.78 6.79 1.65
N ASN A 157 22.84 5.81 2.56
CA ASN A 157 21.86 5.64 3.65
C ASN A 157 20.42 5.40 3.18
N VAL A 158 20.18 5.05 1.93
CA VAL A 158 18.88 4.53 1.48
C VAL A 158 18.67 3.15 2.10
N THR A 159 17.44 2.88 2.55
CA THR A 159 17.05 1.56 3.07
C THR A 159 15.96 0.99 2.18
N ILE A 160 16.24 -0.13 1.53
CA ILE A 160 15.24 -0.89 0.75
C ILE A 160 15.01 -2.22 1.48
N MET A 161 13.83 -2.37 2.09
CA MET A 161 13.47 -3.55 2.85
C MET A 161 13.13 -4.74 1.95
N ASP A 162 13.06 -5.91 2.55
CA ASP A 162 12.86 -7.19 1.86
C ASP A 162 11.70 -7.20 0.86
N HIS A 163 11.90 -7.94 -0.25
CA HIS A 163 10.92 -8.17 -1.31
C HIS A 163 10.48 -6.95 -2.13
N CYS A 164 11.07 -5.78 -1.94
CA CYS A 164 10.76 -4.61 -2.78
C CYS A 164 11.22 -4.83 -4.22
N ILE A 165 10.48 -4.25 -5.16
CA ILE A 165 10.77 -4.29 -6.59
C ILE A 165 10.98 -2.87 -7.09
N ILE A 166 12.15 -2.59 -7.65
CA ILE A 166 12.54 -1.29 -8.22
C ILE A 166 12.74 -1.48 -9.71
N GLY A 167 12.08 -0.66 -10.51
CA GLY A 167 12.16 -0.66 -11.97
C GLY A 167 13.50 -0.15 -12.51
N ASN A 168 13.51 0.21 -13.78
CA ASN A 168 14.71 0.72 -14.46
C ASN A 168 14.79 2.25 -14.40
N ASN A 169 16.02 2.79 -14.48
CA ASN A 169 16.27 4.24 -14.47
C ASN A 169 15.66 4.96 -13.26
N VAL A 170 15.60 4.30 -12.12
CA VAL A 170 15.06 4.85 -10.87
C VAL A 170 16.16 5.52 -10.08
N LYS A 171 15.84 6.69 -9.50
CA LYS A 171 16.75 7.45 -8.64
C LYS A 171 16.15 7.58 -7.26
N ILE A 172 16.90 7.18 -6.22
CA ILE A 172 16.46 7.24 -4.82
C ILE A 172 17.48 8.01 -4.01
N GLU A 173 17.11 9.19 -3.53
CA GLU A 173 17.97 10.10 -2.78
C GLU A 173 18.19 9.64 -1.32
N ALA A 174 19.24 10.22 -0.72
CA ALA A 174 19.78 9.80 0.57
C ALA A 174 18.76 9.76 1.72
N GLY A 175 18.87 8.75 2.58
CA GLY A 175 18.05 8.61 3.78
C GLY A 175 16.60 8.18 3.55
N THR A 176 16.23 7.86 2.33
CA THR A 176 14.89 7.35 1.99
C THR A 176 14.73 5.90 2.42
N VAL A 177 13.56 5.56 2.98
CA VAL A 177 13.20 4.21 3.45
C VAL A 177 12.04 3.67 2.62
N ILE A 178 12.25 2.53 1.97
CA ILE A 178 11.27 1.84 1.13
C ILE A 178 10.95 0.48 1.73
N GLY A 179 9.65 0.19 1.94
CA GLY A 179 9.18 -1.10 2.41
C GLY A 179 9.12 -1.24 3.93
N SER A 180 9.06 -0.12 4.69
CA SER A 180 8.78 -0.19 6.12
C SER A 180 7.40 -0.80 6.41
N GLU A 181 7.25 -1.35 7.61
CA GLU A 181 6.01 -1.97 8.07
C GLU A 181 4.84 -0.97 8.10
N ALA A 182 3.70 -1.37 7.53
CA ALA A 182 2.47 -0.58 7.54
C ALA A 182 2.06 -0.13 8.95
N PHE A 183 1.58 1.09 9.09
CA PHE A 183 0.98 1.58 10.32
C PHE A 183 -0.46 1.04 10.46
N TYR A 184 -0.57 -0.27 10.64
CA TYR A 184 -1.85 -0.98 10.69
C TYR A 184 -1.95 -1.86 11.94
N TYR A 185 -3.02 -1.68 12.73
CA TYR A 185 -3.21 -2.35 14.01
C TYR A 185 -4.63 -2.88 14.18
N ASN A 186 -4.72 -4.14 14.64
CA ASN A 186 -5.96 -4.65 15.21
C ASN A 186 -6.18 -4.01 16.57
N THR A 187 -7.30 -3.30 16.74
CA THR A 187 -7.59 -2.52 17.94
C THR A 187 -8.71 -3.19 18.73
N LYS A 188 -8.41 -3.65 19.95
CA LYS A 188 -9.38 -4.17 20.92
C LYS A 188 -9.14 -3.51 22.29
N LYS A 189 -10.15 -2.88 22.84
CA LYS A 189 -10.06 -2.13 24.12
C LYS A 189 -10.29 -3.02 25.36
N ASP A 190 -10.66 -4.26 25.16
CA ASP A 190 -10.89 -5.30 26.17
C ASP A 190 -9.65 -6.10 26.55
N ARG A 191 -8.49 -5.74 26.02
CA ARG A 191 -7.18 -6.33 26.32
C ARG A 191 -6.20 -5.29 26.88
N GLU A 192 -5.18 -5.72 27.61
CA GLU A 192 -4.16 -4.86 28.24
C GLU A 192 -3.47 -3.95 27.21
N VAL A 193 -2.97 -4.51 26.12
CA VAL A 193 -2.39 -3.75 25.01
C VAL A 193 -3.41 -3.63 23.88
N TRP A 194 -3.99 -2.46 23.73
CA TRP A 194 -5.10 -2.22 22.78
C TRP A 194 -4.73 -2.42 21.30
N TYR A 195 -3.50 -2.10 20.94
CA TYR A 195 -3.04 -2.10 19.56
C TYR A 195 -2.12 -3.31 19.31
N LYS A 196 -2.56 -4.28 18.52
CA LYS A 196 -1.78 -5.42 18.10
C LYS A 196 -1.36 -5.24 16.65
N LYS A 197 -0.05 -5.20 16.39
CA LYS A 197 0.50 -4.98 15.06
C LYS A 197 -0.01 -6.03 14.07
N MET A 198 -0.53 -5.61 12.94
CA MET A 198 -0.74 -6.46 11.78
C MET A 198 0.60 -6.67 11.08
N ILE A 199 0.98 -7.90 10.83
CA ILE A 199 2.20 -8.19 10.08
C ILE A 199 1.92 -7.98 8.61
N SER A 200 2.72 -7.14 7.98
CA SER A 200 2.60 -6.82 6.57
C SER A 200 3.29 -7.90 5.73
N CYS A 201 2.59 -8.44 4.74
CA CYS A 201 3.13 -9.41 3.79
C CYS A 201 3.16 -8.90 2.34
N GLY A 202 2.63 -7.70 2.10
CA GLY A 202 2.75 -6.99 0.83
C GLY A 202 4.15 -6.42 0.60
N ARG A 203 4.33 -5.73 -0.53
CA ARG A 203 5.60 -5.22 -1.01
C ARG A 203 5.48 -3.74 -1.36
N VAL A 204 6.61 -3.16 -1.79
CA VAL A 204 6.64 -1.91 -2.53
C VAL A 204 7.11 -2.20 -3.95
N ILE A 205 6.43 -1.65 -4.93
CA ILE A 205 6.80 -1.67 -6.34
C ILE A 205 7.01 -0.23 -6.80
N ILE A 206 8.23 0.07 -7.25
CA ILE A 206 8.58 1.34 -7.88
C ILE A 206 8.76 1.05 -9.37
N GLU A 207 7.92 1.63 -10.22
CA GLU A 207 8.02 1.44 -11.67
C GLU A 207 9.20 2.24 -12.26
N ASP A 208 9.42 2.11 -13.58
CA ASP A 208 10.52 2.77 -14.29
C ASP A 208 10.47 4.30 -14.21
N GLU A 209 11.64 4.95 -14.37
CA GLU A 209 11.78 6.41 -14.50
C GLU A 209 11.26 7.20 -13.27
N VAL A 210 11.08 6.57 -12.12
CA VAL A 210 10.66 7.24 -10.88
C VAL A 210 11.86 7.90 -10.21
N GLU A 211 11.66 9.11 -9.68
CA GLU A 211 12.65 9.79 -8.83
C GLU A 211 12.04 10.03 -7.44
N ILE A 212 12.80 9.70 -6.41
CA ILE A 212 12.38 9.82 -5.01
C ILE A 212 13.39 10.68 -4.27
N GLY A 213 12.93 11.79 -3.72
CA GLY A 213 13.71 12.75 -2.94
C GLY A 213 14.23 12.19 -1.62
N ALA A 214 15.03 12.99 -0.93
CA ALA A 214 15.68 12.60 0.32
C ALA A 214 14.69 12.46 1.48
N GLY A 215 14.93 11.48 2.36
CA GLY A 215 14.14 11.29 3.58
C GLY A 215 12.69 10.90 3.35
N CYS A 216 12.34 10.39 2.18
CA CYS A 216 11.00 9.84 1.93
C CYS A 216 10.78 8.52 2.67
N THR A 217 9.51 8.20 2.95
CA THR A 217 9.11 6.92 3.55
C THR A 217 7.97 6.31 2.76
N ILE A 218 8.14 5.08 2.28
CA ILE A 218 7.13 4.35 1.51
C ILE A 218 6.88 3.03 2.22
N ASP A 219 5.69 2.89 2.83
CA ASP A 219 5.31 1.69 3.56
C ASP A 219 4.95 0.56 2.59
N ARG A 220 5.31 -0.68 2.95
CA ARG A 220 4.82 -1.86 2.23
C ARG A 220 3.33 -2.05 2.45
N GLY A 221 2.67 -2.67 1.50
CA GLY A 221 1.27 -3.05 1.68
C GLY A 221 1.07 -4.03 2.82
N VAL A 222 -0.09 -3.98 3.46
CA VAL A 222 -0.46 -4.98 4.50
C VAL A 222 -0.55 -6.36 3.87
N SER A 223 -1.28 -6.49 2.78
CA SER A 223 -1.38 -7.74 2.01
C SER A 223 -1.17 -7.53 0.50
N HIS A 224 -1.31 -6.30 0.02
CA HIS A 224 -1.10 -5.89 -1.37
C HIS A 224 0.22 -5.18 -1.57
N ASP A 225 0.45 -4.71 -2.79
CA ASP A 225 1.60 -3.89 -3.11
C ASP A 225 1.26 -2.40 -2.96
N THR A 226 2.16 -1.63 -2.35
CA THR A 226 2.21 -0.18 -2.50
C THR A 226 2.95 0.10 -3.80
N VAL A 227 2.32 0.82 -4.73
CA VAL A 227 2.84 1.01 -6.09
C VAL A 227 3.09 2.48 -6.38
N ILE A 228 4.27 2.80 -6.95
CA ILE A 228 4.59 4.11 -7.50
C ILE A 228 4.74 3.97 -9.00
N GLY A 229 3.81 4.55 -9.75
CA GLY A 229 3.70 4.43 -11.20
C GLY A 229 4.81 5.15 -11.94
N LYS A 230 5.09 4.65 -13.16
CA LYS A 230 6.16 5.11 -14.04
C LYS A 230 6.23 6.62 -14.20
N GLY A 231 7.44 7.17 -14.11
CA GLY A 231 7.73 8.59 -14.36
C GLY A 231 7.31 9.53 -13.23
N THR A 232 6.74 9.03 -12.14
CA THR A 232 6.35 9.83 -10.96
C THR A 232 7.58 10.39 -10.24
N LYS A 233 7.45 11.62 -9.75
CA LYS A 233 8.50 12.37 -9.04
C LYS A 233 8.02 12.73 -7.63
N LEU A 234 8.77 12.31 -6.63
CA LEU A 234 8.54 12.63 -5.23
C LEU A 234 9.67 13.55 -4.75
N ASP A 235 9.33 14.70 -4.21
CA ASP A 235 10.27 15.60 -3.55
C ASP A 235 10.62 15.10 -2.13
N ASN A 236 11.41 15.82 -1.40
CA ASN A 236 11.94 15.43 -0.10
C ASN A 236 10.84 15.23 0.96
N MET A 237 11.04 14.24 1.85
CA MET A 237 10.18 13.99 3.02
C MET A 237 8.72 13.64 2.66
N VAL A 238 8.47 13.08 1.47
CA VAL A 238 7.15 12.56 1.11
C VAL A 238 6.90 11.24 1.85
N HIS A 239 5.69 11.08 2.40
CA HIS A 239 5.24 9.83 2.99
C HIS A 239 4.13 9.18 2.16
N ILE A 240 4.32 7.91 1.81
CA ILE A 240 3.30 7.08 1.13
C ILE A 240 2.94 5.91 2.06
N GLY A 241 1.69 5.90 2.54
CA GLY A 241 1.16 4.84 3.38
C GLY A 241 0.89 3.54 2.62
N HIS A 242 0.74 2.46 3.36
CA HIS A 242 0.58 1.10 2.88
C HIS A 242 -0.58 0.92 1.87
N ASP A 243 -0.46 -0.06 0.96
CA ASP A 243 -1.50 -0.42 -0.03
C ASP A 243 -1.94 0.75 -0.94
N THR A 244 -1.17 1.84 -0.98
CA THR A 244 -1.42 3.00 -1.83
C THR A 244 -0.95 2.73 -3.25
N VAL A 245 -1.79 3.05 -4.23
CA VAL A 245 -1.44 2.97 -5.64
C VAL A 245 -1.34 4.38 -6.21
N VAL A 246 -0.14 4.79 -6.61
CA VAL A 246 0.12 6.06 -7.29
C VAL A 246 0.24 5.80 -8.79
N GLY A 247 -0.51 6.54 -9.58
CA GLY A 247 -0.51 6.49 -11.03
C GLY A 247 0.81 7.00 -11.65
N LYS A 248 0.82 7.10 -12.98
CA LYS A 248 1.99 7.51 -13.76
C LYS A 248 2.12 9.03 -13.83
N ASN A 249 3.38 9.50 -13.97
CA ASN A 249 3.70 10.92 -14.20
C ASN A 249 3.10 11.89 -13.16
N CYS A 250 2.98 11.45 -11.91
CA CYS A 250 2.58 12.31 -10.81
C CYS A 250 3.75 13.18 -10.32
N LEU A 251 3.42 14.32 -9.70
CA LEU A 251 4.39 15.24 -9.09
C LEU A 251 3.98 15.56 -7.66
N PHE A 252 4.73 15.09 -6.67
CA PHE A 252 4.47 15.37 -5.27
C PHE A 252 5.60 16.21 -4.70
N ALA A 253 5.26 17.42 -4.30
CA ALA A 253 6.21 18.35 -3.69
C ALA A 253 6.53 17.96 -2.23
N ALA A 254 7.46 18.67 -1.62
CA ALA A 254 8.01 18.31 -0.32
C ALA A 254 6.94 18.17 0.78
N GLN A 255 7.13 17.18 1.65
CA GLN A 255 6.30 16.91 2.83
C GLN A 255 4.84 16.55 2.50
N VAL A 256 4.54 16.07 1.30
CA VAL A 256 3.24 15.46 1.01
C VAL A 256 3.10 14.17 1.83
N ALA A 257 1.93 13.96 2.41
CA ALA A 257 1.60 12.76 3.16
C ALA A 257 0.32 12.10 2.64
N ILE A 258 0.41 10.86 2.19
CA ILE A 258 -0.72 10.07 1.69
C ILE A 258 -0.93 8.88 2.61
N ALA A 259 -2.10 8.82 3.23
CA ALA A 259 -2.45 7.71 4.11
C ALA A 259 -2.83 6.45 3.32
N GLY A 260 -2.79 5.31 4.00
CA GLY A 260 -2.89 3.99 3.38
C GLY A 260 -4.17 3.71 2.59
N ALA A 261 -4.07 2.72 1.70
CA ALA A 261 -5.15 2.22 0.83
C ALA A 261 -5.78 3.31 -0.07
N THR A 262 -5.00 4.27 -0.51
CA THR A 262 -5.42 5.39 -1.36
C THR A 262 -5.06 5.12 -2.83
N ASN A 263 -5.95 5.48 -3.76
CA ASN A 263 -5.70 5.39 -5.19
C ASN A 263 -5.49 6.80 -5.75
N ILE A 264 -4.31 7.07 -6.28
CA ILE A 264 -3.96 8.32 -6.95
C ILE A 264 -3.91 8.06 -8.46
N GLY A 265 -4.67 8.82 -9.24
CA GLY A 265 -4.70 8.73 -10.69
C GLY A 265 -3.41 9.19 -11.35
N ASN A 266 -3.39 9.17 -12.70
CA ASN A 266 -2.24 9.61 -13.48
C ASN A 266 -2.13 11.14 -13.53
N GLY A 267 -0.91 11.67 -13.60
CA GLY A 267 -0.66 13.11 -13.77
C GLY A 267 -1.13 13.99 -12.62
N VAL A 268 -1.37 13.42 -11.45
CA VAL A 268 -1.79 14.17 -10.25
C VAL A 268 -0.63 15.02 -9.72
N ILE A 269 -0.94 16.27 -9.37
CA ILE A 269 0.02 17.20 -8.76
C ILE A 269 -0.42 17.51 -7.32
N LEU A 270 0.40 17.13 -6.35
CA LEU A 270 0.23 17.49 -4.95
C LEU A 270 1.32 18.46 -4.54
N TRP A 271 0.94 19.70 -4.23
CA TRP A 271 1.88 20.72 -3.78
C TRP A 271 2.31 20.51 -2.32
N GLY A 272 3.31 21.25 -1.88
CA GLY A 272 3.96 21.03 -0.58
C GLY A 272 3.00 20.96 0.60
N GLN A 273 3.26 20.01 1.50
CA GLN A 273 2.49 19.78 2.73
C GLN A 273 1.01 19.39 2.52
N VAL A 274 0.68 18.85 1.36
CA VAL A 274 -0.66 18.29 1.13
C VAL A 274 -0.84 17.00 1.92
N GLY A 275 -1.99 16.86 2.58
CA GLY A 275 -2.42 15.67 3.32
C GLY A 275 -3.61 14.97 2.67
N ILE A 276 -3.45 13.68 2.34
CA ILE A 276 -4.54 12.84 1.79
C ILE A 276 -4.93 11.79 2.82
N SER A 277 -6.21 11.79 3.22
CA SER A 277 -6.74 10.80 4.16
C SER A 277 -6.83 9.41 3.53
N LYS A 278 -6.95 8.38 4.37
CA LYS A 278 -6.96 6.98 3.94
C LYS A 278 -8.16 6.61 3.07
N THR A 279 -7.95 5.61 2.20
CA THR A 279 -9.03 4.92 1.45
C THR A 279 -9.76 5.87 0.48
N LEU A 280 -9.06 6.85 -0.08
CA LEU A 280 -9.60 7.81 -1.03
C LEU A 280 -9.17 7.47 -2.47
N THR A 281 -9.91 8.05 -3.42
CA THR A 281 -9.55 8.10 -4.82
C THR A 281 -9.36 9.55 -5.25
N ILE A 282 -8.18 9.84 -5.82
CA ILE A 282 -7.83 11.14 -6.41
C ILE A 282 -7.80 10.93 -7.92
N GLY A 283 -8.69 11.60 -8.65
CA GLY A 283 -8.85 11.41 -10.09
C GLY A 283 -7.65 11.93 -10.89
N ASP A 284 -7.52 11.41 -12.13
CA ASP A 284 -6.43 11.78 -13.05
C ASP A 284 -6.31 13.30 -13.23
N ASN A 285 -5.06 13.80 -13.30
CA ASN A 285 -4.74 15.22 -13.51
C ASN A 285 -5.35 16.17 -12.46
N ALA A 286 -5.76 15.68 -11.29
CA ALA A 286 -6.16 16.56 -10.20
C ALA A 286 -4.94 17.32 -9.64
N VAL A 287 -5.16 18.58 -9.24
CA VAL A 287 -4.14 19.42 -8.63
C VAL A 287 -4.59 19.82 -7.24
N VAL A 288 -3.79 19.54 -6.22
CA VAL A 288 -4.06 19.99 -4.84
C VAL A 288 -3.01 21.01 -4.44
N MET A 289 -3.47 22.23 -4.09
CA MET A 289 -2.59 23.33 -3.73
C MET A 289 -1.93 23.11 -2.36
N ALA A 290 -0.81 23.80 -2.14
CA ALA A 290 0.00 23.65 -0.93
C ALA A 290 -0.82 23.84 0.37
N GLN A 291 -0.43 23.10 1.42
CA GLN A 291 -1.04 23.11 2.75
C GLN A 291 -2.53 22.77 2.77
N SER A 292 -3.00 22.05 1.76
CA SER A 292 -4.37 21.57 1.68
C SER A 292 -4.49 20.13 2.20
N GLY A 293 -5.69 19.75 2.69
CA GLY A 293 -5.97 18.42 3.19
C GLY A 293 -7.33 17.91 2.73
N THR A 294 -7.43 16.64 2.32
CA THR A 294 -8.72 16.06 1.92
C THR A 294 -9.09 14.84 2.75
N SER A 295 -10.39 14.74 3.04
CA SER A 295 -11.05 13.57 3.65
C SER A 295 -12.10 12.94 2.73
N HIS A 296 -12.16 13.34 1.46
CA HIS A 296 -13.09 12.83 0.45
C HIS A 296 -12.40 12.67 -0.90
N ASN A 297 -13.03 11.90 -1.79
CA ASN A 297 -12.52 11.67 -3.14
C ASN A 297 -12.48 12.98 -3.94
N LEU A 298 -11.47 13.10 -4.82
CA LEU A 298 -11.30 14.26 -5.68
C LEU A 298 -11.52 13.85 -7.14
N GLU A 299 -12.32 14.66 -7.86
CA GLU A 299 -12.58 14.42 -9.26
C GLU A 299 -11.37 14.74 -10.15
N ALA A 300 -11.31 14.07 -11.30
CA ALA A 300 -10.24 14.26 -12.28
C ALA A 300 -10.25 15.70 -12.88
N GLY A 301 -9.06 16.20 -13.20
CA GLY A 301 -8.85 17.45 -13.93
C GLY A 301 -9.21 18.72 -13.17
N LYS A 302 -9.54 18.64 -11.88
CA LYS A 302 -9.90 19.80 -11.06
C LYS A 302 -8.74 20.24 -10.17
N SER A 303 -8.77 21.53 -9.77
CA SER A 303 -7.86 22.11 -8.79
C SER A 303 -8.56 22.34 -7.47
N TYR A 304 -7.90 21.97 -6.37
CA TYR A 304 -8.45 22.00 -5.02
C TYR A 304 -7.57 22.83 -4.08
N PHE A 305 -8.21 23.52 -3.13
CA PHE A 305 -7.51 24.33 -2.14
C PHE A 305 -8.24 24.32 -0.79
N GLY A 306 -7.47 24.32 0.27
CA GLY A 306 -7.95 24.48 1.64
C GLY A 306 -7.92 23.19 2.47
N SER A 307 -8.41 23.31 3.72
CA SER A 307 -8.53 22.19 4.65
C SER A 307 -9.85 22.33 5.43
N PRO A 308 -10.86 21.49 5.15
CA PRO A 308 -10.87 20.52 4.05
C PRO A 308 -10.77 21.19 2.67
N VAL A 309 -10.27 20.44 1.66
CA VAL A 309 -10.15 20.95 0.29
C VAL A 309 -11.53 21.14 -0.34
N GLU A 310 -11.63 22.22 -1.13
CA GLU A 310 -12.78 22.55 -1.98
C GLU A 310 -12.27 22.90 -3.39
N ASP A 311 -13.19 23.03 -4.36
CA ASP A 311 -12.82 23.60 -5.67
C ASP A 311 -12.08 24.92 -5.46
N ALA A 312 -10.94 25.11 -6.13
CA ALA A 312 -10.07 26.26 -5.87
C ALA A 312 -10.76 27.60 -6.13
N ARG A 313 -11.61 27.69 -7.19
CA ARG A 313 -12.36 28.93 -7.48
C ARG A 313 -13.41 29.22 -6.42
N GLN A 314 -14.07 28.16 -5.94
CA GLN A 314 -15.06 28.28 -4.87
C GLN A 314 -14.38 28.75 -3.59
N LYS A 315 -13.28 28.11 -3.19
CA LYS A 315 -12.54 28.47 -1.98
C LYS A 315 -11.99 29.90 -2.02
N MET A 316 -11.47 30.34 -3.15
CA MET A 316 -11.02 31.72 -3.33
C MET A 316 -12.15 32.75 -3.16
N LYS A 317 -13.35 32.46 -3.67
CA LYS A 317 -14.53 33.32 -3.45
C LYS A 317 -14.91 33.37 -1.97
N GLU A 318 -14.93 32.22 -1.27
CA GLU A 318 -15.19 32.17 0.17
C GLU A 318 -14.20 33.04 0.97
N LEU A 319 -12.91 32.96 0.67
CA LEU A 319 -11.89 33.77 1.34
C LEU A 319 -12.10 35.26 1.11
N VAL A 320 -12.58 35.68 -0.07
CA VAL A 320 -12.94 37.09 -0.34
C VAL A 320 -14.13 37.52 0.51
N TRP A 321 -15.16 36.66 0.64
CA TRP A 321 -16.33 36.96 1.48
C TRP A 321 -15.94 37.00 2.97
N ILE A 322 -15.13 36.10 3.44
CA ILE A 322 -14.61 36.10 4.82
C ILE A 322 -13.92 37.42 5.17
N LYS A 323 -13.10 37.95 4.25
CA LYS A 323 -12.44 39.28 4.45
C LYS A 323 -13.42 40.44 4.52
N ARG A 324 -14.62 40.32 3.95
CA ARG A 324 -15.69 41.33 3.97
C ARG A 324 -16.64 41.25 5.16
N ILE A 325 -16.58 40.16 5.92
CA ILE A 325 -17.46 39.98 7.09
C ILE A 325 -17.41 41.16 8.07
N PRO A 326 -16.25 41.72 8.47
CA PRO A 326 -16.24 42.85 9.38
C PRO A 326 -16.99 44.07 8.84
N GLU A 327 -16.79 44.41 7.54
CA GLU A 327 -17.51 45.52 6.88
C GLU A 327 -19.01 45.26 6.82
N MET A 328 -19.41 44.05 6.48
CA MET A 328 -20.84 43.65 6.43
C MET A 328 -21.46 43.72 7.83
N TRP A 329 -20.74 43.29 8.85
CA TRP A 329 -21.20 43.33 10.25
C TRP A 329 -21.43 44.79 10.71
N GLU A 330 -20.53 45.72 10.41
CA GLU A 330 -20.71 47.13 10.73
C GLU A 330 -21.94 47.74 10.04
N LYS A 331 -22.16 47.43 8.76
CA LYS A 331 -23.35 47.91 8.02
C LYS A 331 -24.64 47.35 8.67
N ILE A 332 -24.68 46.07 9.04
CA ILE A 332 -25.85 45.45 9.70
C ILE A 332 -26.09 46.06 11.09
N ARG A 333 -25.03 46.27 11.86
CA ARG A 333 -25.12 46.90 13.19
C ARG A 333 -25.69 48.31 13.14
N ASN A 334 -25.39 49.07 12.08
CA ASN A 334 -25.86 50.43 11.90
C ASN A 334 -27.28 50.53 11.30
N LEU A 335 -27.91 49.39 10.95
CA LEU A 335 -29.31 49.29 10.54
C LEU A 335 -30.29 49.19 11.71
N LYS A 336 -29.80 49.07 12.96
CA LYS A 336 -30.55 49.14 14.20
C LYS A 336 -30.50 50.56 14.76
#